data_b07055f9e49f1e209f722bced12c16f9
#
_entry.id   b07055f9e49f1e209f722bced12c16f9
#
_cell.length_a   1.000
_cell.length_b   1.000
_cell.length_c   1.000
_cell.angle_alpha   90.00
_cell.angle_beta   90.00
_cell.angle_gamma   90.00
#
_symmetry.space_group_name_H-M   'P 1'
#
loop_
_entity.id
_entity.type
_entity.pdbx_description
1 polymer ?
#
loop_
_entity_poly.entity_id
_entity_poly.type
_entity_poly.pdbx_seq_one_letter_code
_entity_poly.pdbx_strand_id
1 'polypeptide(L)'
;MCTKLRCAKRNAEMRIDMLIGNHLSASKGYAAMGRAALALDANTFAFFTRNPRGGKAKEIDEKDVEKFLNFAKEHEFGKIVAHAPYTMNLCAAKEDVRSFSKEMLLDDLKRMEYTPYNYYNFHPGAHVGQGAEKGIALIAEALNEALKPEQTTTVLLETMAGKGTEVGRTFEELREILDRVELNDKMGVCLDTCHVWDGGYDIVNDLDDVLNEFDRVIGLDRLKAVHFNDSMNDCGSHKDRHAKIGEGKIGAEAMRRVALHPLLEGRPFILETPNDDEGYRREIQMVREWTR
;
A
#
# COMPACT_ATOMS: atom_id res chain seq x y z
N MET A 1 -19.26 -8.15 49.37
CA MET A 1 -17.84 -8.45 49.20
C MET A 1 -17.70 -9.49 48.11
N CYS A 2 -17.91 -9.16 46.86
CA CYS A 2 -17.60 -10.06 45.70
C CYS A 2 -17.82 -9.32 44.35
N THR A 3 -17.02 -8.30 44.03
CA THR A 3 -17.10 -7.61 42.73
C THR A 3 -15.79 -6.92 42.32
N LYS A 4 -14.64 -7.21 42.94
CA LYS A 4 -13.36 -6.59 42.60
C LYS A 4 -12.28 -7.51 42.02
N LEU A 5 -12.59 -8.79 41.74
CA LEU A 5 -11.62 -9.79 41.26
C LEU A 5 -11.84 -10.24 39.80
N ARG A 6 -12.74 -9.60 39.03
CA ARG A 6 -12.97 -9.93 37.60
C ARG A 6 -12.40 -8.91 36.60
N CYS A 7 -11.76 -7.84 37.07
CA CYS A 7 -11.22 -6.79 36.16
C CYS A 7 -9.72 -6.94 35.87
N ALA A 8 -9.01 -7.85 36.55
CA ALA A 8 -7.55 -7.98 36.43
C ALA A 8 -7.05 -9.13 35.53
N LYS A 9 -7.93 -9.77 34.76
CA LYS A 9 -7.55 -10.89 33.85
C LYS A 9 -7.89 -10.63 32.35
N ARG A 10 -8.07 -9.39 31.96
CA ARG A 10 -8.38 -9.02 30.55
C ARG A 10 -7.29 -8.26 29.82
N ASN A 11 -6.08 -8.19 30.32
CA ASN A 11 -4.96 -7.47 29.68
C ASN A 11 -3.75 -8.37 29.40
N ALA A 12 -3.98 -9.62 28.96
CA ALA A 12 -3.09 -10.29 28.06
C ALA A 12 -3.75 -10.20 26.67
N GLU A 13 -3.97 -8.98 26.17
CA GLU A 13 -4.27 -8.77 24.76
C GLU A 13 -3.08 -9.29 23.99
N MET A 14 -3.34 -10.27 23.17
CA MET A 14 -2.43 -10.83 22.19
C MET A 14 -1.95 -9.63 21.36
N ARG A 15 -0.75 -9.11 21.65
CA ARG A 15 -0.12 -8.09 20.79
C ARG A 15 -0.01 -8.73 19.42
N ILE A 16 -0.77 -8.25 18.46
CA ILE A 16 -0.60 -8.63 17.07
C ILE A 16 0.75 -8.07 16.68
N ASP A 17 1.69 -8.97 16.35
CA ASP A 17 2.99 -8.55 15.86
C ASP A 17 2.79 -7.64 14.65
N MET A 18 3.40 -6.45 14.67
CA MET A 18 3.27 -5.49 13.57
C MET A 18 3.65 -6.14 12.25
N LEU A 19 2.79 -6.03 11.26
CA LEU A 19 3.07 -6.48 9.90
C LEU A 19 3.95 -5.44 9.22
N ILE A 20 5.24 -5.76 9.04
CA ILE A 20 6.22 -4.85 8.40
C ILE A 20 7.10 -5.60 7.43
N GLY A 21 7.40 -4.94 6.32
CA GLY A 21 8.31 -5.42 5.29
C GLY A 21 8.72 -4.32 4.33
N ASN A 22 9.34 -4.71 3.24
CA ASN A 22 9.84 -3.79 2.22
C ASN A 22 9.51 -4.29 0.82
N HIS A 23 9.83 -3.48 -0.18
CA HIS A 23 9.69 -3.84 -1.58
C HIS A 23 10.78 -4.84 -2.01
N LEU A 24 10.37 -6.00 -2.55
CA LEU A 24 11.27 -7.09 -2.94
C LEU A 24 11.27 -7.33 -4.45
N SER A 25 12.38 -7.86 -4.97
CA SER A 25 12.47 -8.24 -6.37
C SER A 25 11.80 -9.60 -6.63
N ALA A 26 10.81 -9.63 -7.54
CA ALA A 26 10.15 -10.84 -8.00
C ALA A 26 10.99 -11.69 -8.99
N SER A 27 12.21 -11.27 -9.32
CA SER A 27 13.02 -11.91 -10.37
C SER A 27 13.33 -13.38 -10.10
N LYS A 28 13.44 -13.79 -8.84
CA LYS A 28 13.76 -15.16 -8.39
C LYS A 28 12.51 -15.97 -7.97
N GLY A 29 11.31 -15.42 -8.13
CA GLY A 29 10.05 -16.07 -7.81
C GLY A 29 9.53 -15.79 -6.39
N TYR A 30 8.33 -16.30 -6.10
CA TYR A 30 7.59 -16.03 -4.86
C TYR A 30 8.27 -16.64 -3.62
N ALA A 31 8.68 -17.90 -3.70
CA ALA A 31 9.36 -18.56 -2.57
C ALA A 31 10.68 -17.88 -2.21
N ALA A 32 11.37 -17.29 -3.19
CA ALA A 32 12.59 -16.52 -2.92
C ALA A 32 12.28 -15.18 -2.23
N MET A 33 11.17 -14.51 -2.60
CA MET A 33 10.72 -13.30 -1.90
C MET A 33 10.36 -13.59 -0.44
N GLY A 34 9.61 -14.66 -0.18
CA GLY A 34 9.28 -15.05 1.20
C GLY A 34 10.52 -15.28 2.07
N ARG A 35 11.52 -16.02 1.55
CA ARG A 35 12.79 -16.22 2.26
C ARG A 35 13.59 -14.92 2.45
N ALA A 36 13.59 -14.04 1.44
CA ALA A 36 14.27 -12.74 1.54
C ALA A 36 13.62 -11.85 2.60
N ALA A 37 12.26 -11.78 2.63
CA ALA A 37 11.54 -11.07 3.67
C ALA A 37 11.90 -11.59 5.07
N LEU A 38 11.80 -12.90 5.29
CA LEU A 38 12.12 -13.50 6.59
C LEU A 38 13.57 -13.24 7.00
N ALA A 39 14.52 -13.24 6.06
CA ALA A 39 15.92 -12.92 6.33
C ALA A 39 16.14 -11.46 6.76
N LEU A 40 15.20 -10.57 6.45
CA LEU A 40 15.19 -9.17 6.89
C LEU A 40 14.39 -8.94 8.18
N ASP A 41 13.89 -10.01 8.83
CA ASP A 41 12.95 -9.93 9.96
C ASP A 41 11.60 -9.31 9.58
N ALA A 42 11.21 -9.42 8.30
CA ALA A 42 9.92 -9.01 7.77
C ALA A 42 8.91 -10.16 7.80
N ASN A 43 7.63 -9.83 7.99
CA ASN A 43 6.49 -10.76 7.98
C ASN A 43 5.40 -10.37 6.97
N THR A 44 5.70 -9.44 6.10
CA THR A 44 4.99 -9.05 4.89
C THR A 44 6.00 -8.49 3.88
N PHE A 45 5.57 -8.20 2.67
CA PHE A 45 6.40 -7.48 1.68
C PHE A 45 5.54 -6.94 0.54
N ALA A 46 6.09 -6.00 -0.24
CA ALA A 46 5.56 -5.64 -1.54
C ALA A 46 6.48 -6.13 -2.67
N PHE A 47 5.94 -6.20 -3.87
CA PHE A 47 6.67 -6.57 -5.07
C PHE A 47 5.98 -6.03 -6.33
N PHE A 48 6.74 -5.78 -7.39
CA PHE A 48 6.14 -5.45 -8.69
C PHE A 48 5.69 -6.73 -9.41
N THR A 49 4.46 -6.73 -9.94
CA THR A 49 3.90 -7.83 -10.73
C THR A 49 4.69 -8.10 -12.02
N ARG A 50 5.39 -7.06 -12.51
CA ARG A 50 6.24 -7.04 -13.69
C ARG A 50 7.37 -6.04 -13.52
N ASN A 51 8.19 -5.83 -14.55
CA ASN A 51 9.21 -4.78 -14.50
C ASN A 51 8.54 -3.43 -14.12
N PRO A 52 9.03 -2.67 -13.11
CA PRO A 52 8.43 -1.40 -12.70
C PRO A 52 8.41 -0.32 -13.80
N ARG A 53 9.19 -0.49 -14.85
CA ARG A 53 9.13 0.36 -16.07
C ARG A 53 8.14 -0.15 -17.12
N GLY A 54 7.30 -1.14 -16.78
CA GLY A 54 6.32 -1.75 -17.65
C GLY A 54 6.89 -2.89 -18.49
N GLY A 55 6.06 -3.42 -19.39
CA GLY A 55 6.39 -4.50 -20.26
C GLY A 55 5.74 -5.84 -19.88
N LYS A 56 6.13 -6.90 -20.61
CA LYS A 56 5.56 -8.24 -20.41
C LYS A 56 5.98 -8.82 -19.05
N ALA A 57 5.01 -9.34 -18.30
CA ALA A 57 5.27 -10.06 -17.08
C ALA A 57 5.91 -11.44 -17.37
N LYS A 58 6.75 -11.91 -16.46
CA LYS A 58 7.30 -13.28 -16.49
C LYS A 58 6.17 -14.28 -16.23
N GLU A 59 6.23 -15.46 -16.85
CA GLU A 59 5.30 -16.55 -16.55
C GLU A 59 5.36 -16.93 -15.07
N ILE A 60 4.21 -17.28 -14.50
CA ILE A 60 4.11 -17.72 -13.10
C ILE A 60 4.47 -19.20 -13.05
N ASP A 61 5.39 -19.56 -12.17
CA ASP A 61 5.65 -20.93 -11.78
C ASP A 61 4.73 -21.31 -10.62
N GLU A 62 3.66 -22.05 -10.91
CA GLU A 62 2.67 -22.47 -9.92
C GLU A 62 3.29 -23.27 -8.77
N LYS A 63 4.32 -24.07 -9.03
CA LYS A 63 5.03 -24.83 -8.00
C LYS A 63 5.83 -23.93 -7.05
N ASP A 64 6.37 -22.82 -7.58
CA ASP A 64 7.06 -21.83 -6.76
C ASP A 64 6.06 -21.03 -5.91
N VAL A 65 4.89 -20.72 -6.47
CA VAL A 65 3.79 -20.10 -5.71
C VAL A 65 3.31 -21.02 -4.59
N GLU A 66 3.07 -22.31 -4.86
CA GLU A 66 2.66 -23.28 -3.84
C GLU A 66 3.68 -23.37 -2.70
N LYS A 67 4.98 -23.39 -3.01
CA LYS A 67 6.05 -23.35 -2.01
C LYS A 67 5.98 -22.07 -1.17
N PHE A 68 5.72 -20.94 -1.80
CA PHE A 68 5.56 -19.68 -1.08
C PHE A 68 4.35 -19.68 -0.16
N LEU A 69 3.19 -20.13 -0.63
CA LEU A 69 1.96 -20.18 0.19
C LEU A 69 2.13 -21.07 1.43
N ASN A 70 2.79 -22.23 1.29
CA ASN A 70 3.12 -23.08 2.42
C ASN A 70 4.10 -22.42 3.38
N PHE A 71 5.15 -21.77 2.85
CA PHE A 71 6.14 -21.02 3.62
C PHE A 71 5.49 -19.84 4.37
N ALA A 72 4.64 -19.07 3.69
CA ALA A 72 3.95 -17.93 4.29
C ALA A 72 3.03 -18.36 5.45
N LYS A 73 2.35 -19.51 5.30
CA LYS A 73 1.53 -20.09 6.37
C LYS A 73 2.40 -20.56 7.55
N GLU A 74 3.52 -21.23 7.29
CA GLU A 74 4.44 -21.75 8.33
C GLU A 74 5.06 -20.62 9.16
N HIS A 75 5.37 -19.49 8.52
CA HIS A 75 6.00 -18.32 9.15
C HIS A 75 5.02 -17.18 9.47
N GLU A 76 3.71 -17.46 9.46
CA GLU A 76 2.66 -16.49 9.84
C GLU A 76 2.74 -15.15 9.11
N PHE A 77 3.07 -15.19 7.81
CA PHE A 77 3.10 -13.96 7.00
C PHE A 77 1.73 -13.31 6.94
N GLY A 78 1.72 -11.99 7.07
CA GLY A 78 0.56 -11.18 6.77
C GLY A 78 0.26 -11.11 5.26
N LYS A 79 -0.72 -10.28 4.90
CA LYS A 79 -1.03 -10.03 3.49
C LYS A 79 0.13 -9.34 2.79
N ILE A 80 0.46 -9.82 1.59
CA ILE A 80 1.46 -9.18 0.73
C ILE A 80 0.78 -8.16 -0.19
N VAL A 81 1.56 -7.19 -0.67
CA VAL A 81 1.08 -6.10 -1.52
C VAL A 81 1.79 -6.17 -2.87
N ALA A 82 1.08 -6.55 -3.92
CA ALA A 82 1.62 -6.40 -5.27
C ALA A 82 1.47 -4.94 -5.71
N HIS A 83 2.46 -4.41 -6.40
CA HIS A 83 2.44 -3.05 -6.93
C HIS A 83 2.41 -3.04 -8.45
N ALA A 84 1.55 -2.23 -9.03
CA ALA A 84 1.54 -1.96 -10.46
C ALA A 84 2.84 -1.29 -10.92
N PRO A 85 3.25 -1.46 -12.18
CA PRO A 85 4.40 -0.73 -12.70
C PRO A 85 4.10 0.78 -12.76
N TYR A 86 5.11 1.61 -12.53
CA TYR A 86 5.00 3.08 -12.55
C TYR A 86 4.53 3.66 -13.90
N THR A 87 4.62 2.87 -14.97
CA THR A 87 4.16 3.28 -16.30
C THR A 87 2.66 3.09 -16.50
N MET A 88 1.96 2.43 -15.58
CA MET A 88 0.50 2.30 -15.65
C MET A 88 -0.16 3.65 -15.38
N ASN A 89 -1.00 4.12 -16.30
CA ASN A 89 -1.76 5.35 -16.15
C ASN A 89 -3.13 5.17 -16.80
N LEU A 90 -4.11 4.80 -15.98
CA LEU A 90 -5.49 4.52 -16.41
C LEU A 90 -6.24 5.78 -16.88
N CYS A 91 -5.76 6.97 -16.54
CA CYS A 91 -6.36 8.25 -16.94
C CYS A 91 -5.48 9.09 -17.88
N ALA A 92 -4.50 8.48 -18.53
CA ALA A 92 -3.66 9.18 -19.49
C ALA A 92 -4.49 9.85 -20.60
N ALA A 93 -4.02 11.00 -21.11
CA ALA A 93 -4.69 11.71 -22.22
C ALA A 93 -4.68 10.91 -23.52
N LYS A 94 -3.61 10.14 -23.76
CA LYS A 94 -3.47 9.28 -24.94
C LYS A 94 -4.18 7.94 -24.73
N GLU A 95 -5.02 7.58 -25.70
CA GLU A 95 -5.82 6.36 -25.64
C GLU A 95 -4.98 5.08 -25.70
N ASP A 96 -3.92 5.07 -26.49
CA ASP A 96 -3.00 3.94 -26.57
C ASP A 96 -2.33 3.63 -25.20
N VAL A 97 -1.98 4.66 -24.44
CA VAL A 97 -1.46 4.52 -23.07
C VAL A 97 -2.52 3.98 -22.12
N ARG A 98 -3.77 4.46 -22.22
CA ARG A 98 -4.88 3.95 -21.39
C ARG A 98 -5.19 2.49 -21.70
N SER A 99 -5.30 2.14 -22.99
CA SER A 99 -5.59 0.77 -23.42
C SER A 99 -4.52 -0.20 -22.94
N PHE A 100 -3.24 0.16 -23.10
CA PHE A 100 -2.13 -0.64 -22.58
C PHE A 100 -2.17 -0.76 -21.04
N SER A 101 -2.54 0.32 -20.33
CA SER A 101 -2.68 0.30 -18.87
C SER A 101 -3.83 -0.60 -18.41
N LYS A 102 -4.97 -0.60 -19.12
CA LYS A 102 -6.08 -1.53 -18.88
C LYS A 102 -5.67 -2.99 -19.10
N GLU A 103 -4.95 -3.28 -20.16
CA GLU A 103 -4.42 -4.65 -20.43
C GLU A 103 -3.49 -5.11 -19.30
N MET A 104 -2.61 -4.22 -18.83
CA MET A 104 -1.73 -4.53 -17.68
C MET A 104 -2.53 -4.81 -16.41
N LEU A 105 -3.52 -3.97 -16.09
CA LEU A 105 -4.38 -4.17 -14.92
C LEU A 105 -5.10 -5.52 -14.97
N LEU A 106 -5.71 -5.86 -16.12
CA LEU A 106 -6.41 -7.13 -16.33
C LEU A 106 -5.48 -8.35 -16.17
N ASP A 107 -4.26 -8.27 -16.71
CA ASP A 107 -3.28 -9.35 -16.57
C ASP A 107 -2.78 -9.45 -15.12
N ASP A 108 -2.49 -8.32 -14.46
CA ASP A 108 -2.02 -8.30 -13.09
C ASP A 108 -3.07 -8.86 -12.11
N LEU A 109 -4.34 -8.51 -12.26
CA LEU A 109 -5.40 -9.06 -11.41
C LEU A 109 -5.55 -10.57 -11.58
N LYS A 110 -5.45 -11.10 -12.80
CA LYS A 110 -5.40 -12.56 -13.03
C LYS A 110 -4.21 -13.22 -12.33
N ARG A 111 -3.06 -12.56 -12.37
CA ARG A 111 -1.83 -13.06 -11.74
C ARG A 111 -1.93 -13.06 -10.21
N MET A 112 -2.65 -12.09 -9.63
CA MET A 112 -2.86 -12.02 -8.19
C MET A 112 -3.70 -13.16 -7.64
N GLU A 113 -4.56 -13.77 -8.45
CA GLU A 113 -5.35 -14.93 -8.02
C GLU A 113 -4.52 -16.20 -7.79
N TYR A 114 -3.25 -16.23 -8.20
CA TYR A 114 -2.29 -17.27 -7.78
C TYR A 114 -1.88 -17.13 -6.30
N THR A 115 -1.94 -15.90 -5.76
CA THR A 115 -1.74 -15.61 -4.33
C THR A 115 -3.01 -14.99 -3.77
N PRO A 116 -4.07 -15.79 -3.54
CA PRO A 116 -5.41 -15.29 -3.22
C PRO A 116 -5.45 -14.48 -1.92
N TYR A 117 -6.46 -13.60 -1.80
CA TYR A 117 -6.75 -12.79 -0.62
C TYR A 117 -5.69 -11.75 -0.26
N ASN A 118 -4.79 -11.41 -1.18
CA ASN A 118 -3.77 -10.39 -1.03
C ASN A 118 -4.18 -9.06 -1.69
N TYR A 119 -3.30 -8.08 -1.68
CA TYR A 119 -3.55 -6.73 -2.14
C TYR A 119 -2.83 -6.44 -3.46
N TYR A 120 -3.49 -5.70 -4.34
CA TYR A 120 -2.90 -5.12 -5.53
C TYR A 120 -3.01 -3.60 -5.45
N ASN A 121 -1.90 -2.93 -5.30
CA ASN A 121 -1.80 -1.47 -5.17
C ASN A 121 -1.39 -0.81 -6.47
N PHE A 122 -1.93 0.35 -6.77
CA PHE A 122 -1.52 1.14 -7.92
C PHE A 122 -1.72 2.64 -7.69
N HIS A 123 -0.87 3.45 -8.35
CA HIS A 123 -1.07 4.89 -8.46
C HIS A 123 -2.28 5.17 -9.36
N PRO A 124 -3.29 5.94 -8.95
CA PRO A 124 -4.45 6.23 -9.78
C PRO A 124 -4.09 6.79 -11.16
N GLY A 125 -2.97 7.52 -11.25
CA GLY A 125 -2.42 8.03 -12.50
C GLY A 125 -2.44 9.55 -12.59
N ALA A 126 -2.11 10.07 -13.77
CA ALA A 126 -2.07 11.50 -14.04
C ALA A 126 -2.96 11.84 -15.24
N HIS A 127 -3.84 12.83 -15.06
CA HIS A 127 -4.84 13.22 -16.07
C HIS A 127 -4.27 14.03 -17.24
N VAL A 128 -3.03 14.47 -17.15
CA VAL A 128 -2.26 15.15 -18.24
C VAL A 128 -3.08 16.27 -18.93
N GLY A 129 -3.58 17.21 -18.13
CA GLY A 129 -4.33 18.39 -18.63
C GLY A 129 -5.81 18.18 -18.93
N GLN A 130 -6.35 16.97 -18.80
CA GLN A 130 -7.79 16.69 -19.05
C GLN A 130 -8.71 17.13 -17.89
N GLY A 131 -8.13 17.42 -16.71
CA GLY A 131 -8.84 17.71 -15.47
C GLY A 131 -9.06 16.48 -14.59
N ALA A 132 -9.08 16.66 -13.26
CA ALA A 132 -9.19 15.58 -12.29
C ALA A 132 -10.49 14.78 -12.45
N GLU A 133 -11.63 15.44 -12.66
CA GLU A 133 -12.93 14.80 -12.86
C GLU A 133 -12.92 13.81 -14.03
N LYS A 134 -12.33 14.21 -15.18
CA LYS A 134 -12.17 13.30 -16.32
C LYS A 134 -11.23 12.17 -16.00
N GLY A 135 -10.13 12.44 -15.25
CA GLY A 135 -9.21 11.42 -14.78
C GLY A 135 -9.90 10.37 -13.90
N ILE A 136 -10.66 10.82 -12.91
CA ILE A 136 -11.46 9.98 -12.01
C ILE A 136 -12.44 9.10 -12.80
N ALA A 137 -13.16 9.67 -13.76
CA ALA A 137 -14.09 8.92 -14.57
C ALA A 137 -13.41 7.81 -15.38
N LEU A 138 -12.25 8.08 -15.98
CA LEU A 138 -11.48 7.10 -16.76
C LEU A 138 -10.91 5.98 -15.89
N ILE A 139 -10.45 6.30 -14.68
CA ILE A 139 -9.97 5.30 -13.71
C ILE A 139 -11.11 4.37 -13.30
N ALA A 140 -12.26 4.94 -12.92
CA ALA A 140 -13.43 4.16 -12.51
C ALA A 140 -13.95 3.27 -13.65
N GLU A 141 -13.99 3.77 -14.89
CA GLU A 141 -14.33 3.00 -16.08
C GLU A 141 -13.41 1.79 -16.24
N ALA A 142 -12.08 1.99 -16.15
CA ALA A 142 -11.11 0.92 -16.26
C ALA A 142 -11.25 -0.14 -15.17
N LEU A 143 -11.53 0.29 -13.93
CA LEU A 143 -11.80 -0.60 -12.80
C LEU A 143 -13.08 -1.40 -12.99
N ASN A 144 -14.18 -0.79 -13.46
CA ASN A 144 -15.45 -1.46 -13.74
C ASN A 144 -15.32 -2.52 -14.84
N GLU A 145 -14.44 -2.30 -15.83
CA GLU A 145 -14.12 -3.32 -16.85
C GLU A 145 -13.25 -4.47 -16.29
N ALA A 146 -12.33 -4.16 -15.36
CA ALA A 146 -11.32 -5.10 -14.90
C ALA A 146 -11.79 -5.98 -13.73
N LEU A 147 -12.51 -5.42 -12.76
CA LEU A 147 -12.91 -6.11 -11.55
C LEU A 147 -13.91 -7.24 -11.84
N LYS A 148 -13.81 -8.32 -11.07
CA LYS A 148 -14.69 -9.48 -11.19
C LYS A 148 -15.28 -9.83 -9.80
N PRO A 149 -16.57 -10.24 -9.74
CA PRO A 149 -17.20 -10.61 -8.48
C PRO A 149 -16.48 -11.75 -7.75
N GLU A 150 -15.94 -12.70 -8.51
CA GLU A 150 -15.26 -13.90 -7.98
C GLU A 150 -13.82 -13.65 -7.54
N GLN A 151 -13.19 -12.50 -7.89
CA GLN A 151 -11.81 -12.25 -7.49
C GLN A 151 -11.65 -12.18 -5.97
N THR A 152 -10.52 -12.69 -5.48
CA THR A 152 -10.15 -12.66 -4.08
C THR A 152 -9.25 -11.46 -3.72
N THR A 153 -8.58 -10.92 -4.72
CA THR A 153 -7.67 -9.77 -4.61
C THR A 153 -8.44 -8.50 -4.30
N THR A 154 -8.02 -7.76 -3.28
CA THR A 154 -8.48 -6.39 -3.05
C THR A 154 -7.57 -5.40 -3.77
N VAL A 155 -8.15 -4.53 -4.58
CA VAL A 155 -7.42 -3.52 -5.35
C VAL A 155 -7.34 -2.22 -4.54
N LEU A 156 -6.14 -1.67 -4.40
CA LEU A 156 -5.88 -0.50 -3.58
C LEU A 156 -5.55 0.71 -4.46
N LEU A 157 -6.24 1.80 -4.23
CA LEU A 157 -5.85 3.12 -4.69
C LEU A 157 -4.82 3.68 -3.73
N GLU A 158 -3.67 4.10 -4.21
CA GLU A 158 -2.68 4.78 -3.39
C GLU A 158 -2.99 6.25 -3.22
N THR A 159 -2.78 6.80 -2.01
CA THR A 159 -2.79 8.25 -1.79
C THR A 159 -1.61 8.87 -2.52
N MET A 160 -1.82 10.00 -3.22
CA MET A 160 -0.80 10.63 -4.06
C MET A 160 -0.34 11.98 -3.53
N ALA A 161 0.91 12.33 -3.82
CA ALA A 161 1.50 13.63 -3.43
C ALA A 161 0.91 14.84 -4.19
N GLY A 162 0.20 14.61 -5.30
CA GLY A 162 -0.32 15.66 -6.16
C GLY A 162 0.74 16.27 -7.07
N LYS A 163 1.76 15.50 -7.43
CA LYS A 163 2.80 15.92 -8.34
C LYS A 163 2.25 16.13 -9.75
N GLY A 164 2.39 17.32 -10.28
CA GLY A 164 1.89 17.67 -11.61
C GLY A 164 0.37 17.54 -11.73
N THR A 165 -0.11 16.51 -12.41
CA THR A 165 -1.53 16.26 -12.67
C THR A 165 -2.01 14.92 -12.14
N GLU A 166 -1.39 14.42 -11.07
CA GLU A 166 -1.79 13.20 -10.39
C GLU A 166 -3.21 13.30 -9.85
N VAL A 167 -3.94 12.19 -9.95
CA VAL A 167 -5.26 11.97 -9.35
C VAL A 167 -5.08 11.16 -8.07
N GLY A 168 -5.91 11.41 -7.06
CA GLY A 168 -5.81 10.76 -5.75
C GLY A 168 -4.96 11.53 -4.74
N ARG A 169 -4.71 12.81 -5.00
CA ARG A 169 -3.99 13.73 -4.09
C ARG A 169 -4.80 14.15 -2.88
N THR A 170 -6.12 14.05 -2.93
CA THR A 170 -7.00 14.29 -1.79
C THR A 170 -7.85 13.05 -1.50
N PHE A 171 -8.32 12.92 -0.28
CA PHE A 171 -9.19 11.81 0.12
C PHE A 171 -10.52 11.84 -0.65
N GLU A 172 -11.02 13.04 -1.01
CA GLU A 172 -12.22 13.21 -1.82
C GLU A 172 -12.04 12.66 -3.25
N GLU A 173 -10.89 12.89 -3.90
CA GLU A 173 -10.62 12.31 -5.23
C GLU A 173 -10.61 10.78 -5.18
N LEU A 174 -10.01 10.17 -4.15
CA LEU A 174 -10.04 8.72 -3.95
C LEU A 174 -11.46 8.22 -3.65
N ARG A 175 -12.20 8.93 -2.80
CA ARG A 175 -13.59 8.62 -2.49
C ARG A 175 -14.45 8.65 -3.74
N GLU A 176 -14.28 9.65 -4.58
CA GLU A 176 -15.04 9.78 -5.82
C GLU A 176 -14.75 8.64 -6.81
N ILE A 177 -13.50 8.14 -6.89
CA ILE A 177 -13.19 6.94 -7.66
C ILE A 177 -13.95 5.74 -7.08
N LEU A 178 -13.87 5.51 -5.76
CA LEU A 178 -14.53 4.40 -5.08
C LEU A 178 -16.05 4.40 -5.29
N ASP A 179 -16.69 5.58 -5.25
CA ASP A 179 -18.14 5.73 -5.44
C ASP A 179 -18.61 5.42 -6.87
N ARG A 180 -17.72 5.58 -7.86
CA ARG A 180 -18.01 5.27 -9.27
C ARG A 180 -17.69 3.82 -9.65
N VAL A 181 -17.08 3.05 -8.76
CA VAL A 181 -16.76 1.63 -8.99
C VAL A 181 -17.92 0.75 -8.51
N GLU A 182 -18.48 -0.06 -9.43
CA GLU A 182 -19.63 -0.94 -9.15
C GLU A 182 -19.28 -2.02 -8.11
N LEU A 183 -18.13 -2.70 -8.25
CA LEU A 183 -17.62 -3.69 -7.31
C LEU A 183 -16.71 -3.04 -6.26
N ASN A 184 -17.18 -1.99 -5.61
CA ASN A 184 -16.36 -1.22 -4.67
C ASN A 184 -16.03 -1.98 -3.38
N ASP A 185 -16.70 -3.09 -3.07
CA ASP A 185 -16.31 -4.02 -2.00
C ASP A 185 -14.97 -4.73 -2.28
N LYS A 186 -14.55 -4.80 -3.54
CA LYS A 186 -13.23 -5.27 -3.97
C LYS A 186 -12.14 -4.20 -3.91
N MET A 187 -12.49 -2.98 -3.50
CA MET A 187 -11.58 -1.84 -3.46
C MET A 187 -11.17 -1.47 -2.04
N GLY A 188 -9.99 -0.91 -1.92
CA GLY A 188 -9.46 -0.30 -0.70
C GLY A 188 -8.50 0.84 -1.02
N VAL A 189 -7.80 1.32 0.00
CA VAL A 189 -6.80 2.38 -0.11
C VAL A 189 -5.51 1.94 0.54
N CYS A 190 -4.38 2.30 -0.06
CA CYS A 190 -3.06 2.31 0.53
C CYS A 190 -2.69 3.74 0.89
N LEU A 191 -2.38 4.00 2.15
CA LEU A 191 -1.92 5.30 2.60
C LEU A 191 -0.39 5.32 2.56
N ASP A 192 0.20 6.16 1.70
CA ASP A 192 1.63 6.44 1.73
C ASP A 192 1.91 7.67 2.60
N THR A 193 2.75 7.52 3.62
CA THR A 193 3.06 8.59 4.58
C THR A 193 3.82 9.75 3.95
N CYS A 194 4.71 9.49 2.98
CA CYS A 194 5.39 10.53 2.21
C CYS A 194 4.40 11.27 1.30
N HIS A 195 3.51 10.53 0.61
CA HIS A 195 2.56 11.14 -0.31
C HIS A 195 1.53 12.03 0.39
N VAL A 196 0.94 11.57 1.49
CA VAL A 196 -0.01 12.42 2.23
C VAL A 196 0.68 13.66 2.81
N TRP A 197 1.90 13.52 3.34
CA TRP A 197 2.70 14.66 3.80
C TRP A 197 3.02 15.64 2.67
N ASP A 198 3.55 15.16 1.55
CA ASP A 198 3.83 15.98 0.38
C ASP A 198 2.54 16.54 -0.24
N GLY A 199 1.40 15.87 -0.08
CA GLY A 199 0.07 16.30 -0.47
C GLY A 199 -0.54 17.41 0.40
N GLY A 200 0.04 17.65 1.58
CA GLY A 200 -0.38 18.72 2.50
C GLY A 200 -1.12 18.27 3.75
N TYR A 201 -1.24 16.96 4.00
CA TYR A 201 -1.77 16.40 5.24
C TYR A 201 -0.67 16.36 6.32
N ASP A 202 -0.79 17.17 7.35
CA ASP A 202 0.24 17.32 8.39
C ASP A 202 0.20 16.16 9.40
N ILE A 203 0.75 15.01 9.02
CA ILE A 203 0.88 13.84 9.90
C ILE A 203 1.92 14.02 11.02
N VAL A 204 2.67 15.13 11.01
CA VAL A 204 3.63 15.46 12.06
C VAL A 204 2.96 16.13 13.25
N ASN A 205 2.09 17.10 13.01
CA ASN A 205 1.45 17.84 14.08
C ASN A 205 0.00 17.40 14.36
N ASP A 206 -0.70 16.91 13.32
CA ASP A 206 -2.16 16.70 13.34
C ASP A 206 -2.57 15.28 12.89
N LEU A 207 -1.78 14.23 13.22
CA LEU A 207 -2.01 12.85 12.77
C LEU A 207 -3.43 12.34 13.06
N ASP A 208 -3.95 12.60 14.27
CA ASP A 208 -5.31 12.19 14.64
C ASP A 208 -6.36 12.85 13.74
N ASP A 209 -6.20 14.14 13.44
CA ASP A 209 -7.13 14.87 12.58
C ASP A 209 -7.05 14.39 11.12
N VAL A 210 -5.86 14.06 10.61
CA VAL A 210 -5.68 13.46 9.29
C VAL A 210 -6.37 12.10 9.20
N LEU A 211 -6.20 11.23 10.19
CA LEU A 211 -6.85 9.92 10.22
C LEU A 211 -8.37 10.02 10.42
N ASN A 212 -8.85 10.96 11.22
CA ASN A 212 -10.27 11.26 11.38
C ASN A 212 -10.89 11.80 10.08
N GLU A 213 -10.15 12.63 9.33
CA GLU A 213 -10.58 13.09 8.02
C GLU A 213 -10.64 11.94 7.02
N PHE A 214 -9.63 11.06 7.01
CA PHE A 214 -9.65 9.84 6.20
C PHE A 214 -10.87 8.97 6.52
N ASP A 215 -11.17 8.75 7.80
CA ASP A 215 -12.34 7.97 8.22
C ASP A 215 -13.66 8.63 7.76
N ARG A 216 -13.78 9.92 7.94
CA ARG A 216 -14.97 10.69 7.55
C ARG A 216 -15.21 10.67 6.03
N VAL A 217 -14.15 10.75 5.22
CA VAL A 217 -14.25 10.85 3.75
C VAL A 217 -14.29 9.48 3.09
N ILE A 218 -13.39 8.58 3.47
CA ILE A 218 -13.19 7.27 2.80
C ILE A 218 -13.75 6.13 3.65
N GLY A 219 -13.54 6.18 4.97
CA GLY A 219 -13.77 5.08 5.92
C GLY A 219 -12.50 4.30 6.23
N LEU A 220 -12.18 4.12 7.51
CA LEU A 220 -11.00 3.36 7.96
C LEU A 220 -11.05 1.87 7.60
N ASP A 221 -12.24 1.32 7.38
CA ASP A 221 -12.42 -0.04 6.88
C ASP A 221 -11.86 -0.24 5.46
N ARG A 222 -11.74 0.84 4.68
CA ARG A 222 -11.11 0.86 3.36
C ARG A 222 -9.59 0.97 3.39
N LEU A 223 -8.98 1.40 4.49
CA LEU A 223 -7.53 1.46 4.64
C LEU A 223 -6.97 0.05 4.85
N LYS A 224 -6.27 -0.47 3.85
CA LYS A 224 -5.82 -1.87 3.83
C LYS A 224 -4.31 -2.03 4.00
N ALA A 225 -3.52 -1.04 3.60
CA ALA A 225 -2.06 -1.07 3.67
C ALA A 225 -1.52 0.34 3.93
N VAL A 226 -0.30 0.40 4.43
CA VAL A 226 0.46 1.65 4.63
C VAL A 226 1.79 1.50 3.90
N HIS A 227 2.10 2.37 2.95
CA HIS A 227 3.46 2.61 2.50
C HIS A 227 4.11 3.54 3.51
N PHE A 228 5.16 3.06 4.13
CA PHE A 228 5.71 3.68 5.33
C PHE A 228 7.06 4.32 5.00
N ASN A 229 7.00 5.57 4.53
CA ASN A 229 8.13 6.30 3.97
C ASN A 229 8.25 7.67 4.64
N ASP A 230 9.46 8.09 5.01
CA ASP A 230 9.74 9.48 5.36
C ASP A 230 9.88 10.32 4.08
N SER A 231 9.79 11.63 4.17
CA SER A 231 9.87 12.53 3.02
C SER A 231 11.09 13.44 3.08
N MET A 232 11.75 13.63 1.93
CA MET A 232 12.82 14.62 1.78
C MET A 232 12.31 16.06 1.75
N ASN A 233 10.99 16.26 1.61
CA ASN A 233 10.38 17.56 1.33
C ASN A 233 9.54 18.06 2.51
N ASP A 234 9.26 19.36 2.50
CA ASP A 234 8.34 19.98 3.45
C ASP A 234 6.87 19.62 3.10
N CYS A 235 5.98 19.70 4.09
CA CYS A 235 4.55 19.45 3.94
C CYS A 235 3.96 20.31 2.81
N GLY A 236 3.12 19.68 1.96
CA GLY A 236 2.48 20.36 0.84
C GLY A 236 3.42 20.69 -0.34
N SER A 237 4.56 20.04 -0.43
CA SER A 237 5.55 20.30 -1.50
C SER A 237 5.14 19.75 -2.88
N HIS A 238 4.26 18.75 -2.93
CA HIS A 238 3.83 18.03 -4.13
C HIS A 238 4.97 17.43 -4.96
N LYS A 239 5.96 16.77 -4.30
CA LYS A 239 7.17 16.30 -4.99
C LYS A 239 7.36 14.79 -5.05
N ASP A 240 6.94 14.05 -4.01
CA ASP A 240 7.15 12.62 -3.90
C ASP A 240 8.65 12.25 -3.99
N ARG A 241 9.33 12.30 -2.84
CA ARG A 241 10.72 11.87 -2.68
C ARG A 241 10.90 11.23 -1.32
N HIS A 242 10.96 9.90 -1.30
CA HIS A 242 11.15 9.13 -0.10
C HIS A 242 12.53 9.39 0.53
N ALA A 243 12.55 9.54 1.83
CA ALA A 243 13.73 9.52 2.68
C ALA A 243 13.73 8.24 3.53
N LYS A 244 14.89 7.90 4.09
CA LYS A 244 14.98 6.85 5.11
C LYS A 244 14.24 7.28 6.36
N ILE A 245 13.69 6.31 7.09
CA ILE A 245 12.92 6.57 8.30
C ILE A 245 13.74 7.39 9.31
N GLY A 246 13.25 8.57 9.64
CA GLY A 246 13.88 9.50 10.58
C GLY A 246 14.96 10.41 9.98
N GLU A 247 15.30 10.24 8.70
CA GLU A 247 16.28 11.10 8.01
C GLU A 247 15.58 12.19 7.15
N GLY A 248 14.25 12.17 7.07
CA GLY A 248 13.45 13.11 6.31
C GLY A 248 12.80 14.21 7.16
N LYS A 249 11.82 14.86 6.57
CA LYS A 249 11.08 16.01 7.14
C LYS A 249 9.91 15.60 8.05
N ILE A 250 9.40 14.39 7.88
CA ILE A 250 8.42 13.81 8.80
C ILE A 250 9.12 13.46 10.11
N GLY A 251 10.29 12.81 10.05
CA GLY A 251 11.17 12.54 11.18
C GLY A 251 10.74 11.34 12.04
N ALA A 252 11.70 10.79 12.76
CA ALA A 252 11.55 9.52 13.51
C ALA A 252 10.40 9.52 14.51
N GLU A 253 10.18 10.63 15.23
CA GLU A 253 9.13 10.68 16.27
C GLU A 253 7.72 10.67 15.67
N ALA A 254 7.49 11.38 14.56
CA ALA A 254 6.20 11.34 13.87
C ALA A 254 5.98 9.97 13.21
N MET A 255 7.00 9.41 12.55
CA MET A 255 6.94 8.06 12.00
C MET A 255 6.64 7.02 13.08
N ARG A 256 7.25 7.16 14.27
CA ARG A 256 6.94 6.30 15.43
C ARG A 256 5.47 6.41 15.85
N ARG A 257 4.90 7.63 15.92
CA ARG A 257 3.47 7.82 16.23
C ARG A 257 2.57 7.17 15.20
N VAL A 258 2.90 7.27 13.90
CA VAL A 258 2.17 6.57 12.82
C VAL A 258 2.22 5.06 13.03
N ALA A 259 3.42 4.48 13.27
CA ALA A 259 3.59 3.04 13.44
C ALA A 259 2.81 2.48 14.66
N LEU A 260 2.65 3.28 15.71
CA LEU A 260 1.97 2.89 16.95
C LEU A 260 0.50 3.30 17.01
N HIS A 261 -0.02 3.93 15.95
CA HIS A 261 -1.37 4.47 15.99
C HIS A 261 -2.43 3.36 15.98
N PRO A 262 -3.36 3.32 16.96
CA PRO A 262 -4.33 2.22 17.10
C PRO A 262 -5.21 2.03 15.86
N LEU A 263 -5.55 3.12 15.16
CA LEU A 263 -6.36 3.06 13.94
C LEU A 263 -5.62 2.42 12.75
N LEU A 264 -4.30 2.22 12.84
CA LEU A 264 -3.47 1.60 11.80
C LEU A 264 -3.05 0.17 12.16
N GLU A 265 -3.41 -0.33 13.34
CA GLU A 265 -3.06 -1.68 13.80
C GLU A 265 -3.56 -2.76 12.84
N GLY A 266 -2.75 -3.82 12.67
CA GLY A 266 -3.07 -4.99 11.85
C GLY A 266 -2.94 -4.80 10.33
N ARG A 267 -2.55 -3.62 9.86
CA ARG A 267 -2.28 -3.37 8.45
C ARG A 267 -0.83 -3.68 8.10
N PRO A 268 -0.53 -4.19 6.89
CA PRO A 268 0.84 -4.29 6.43
C PRO A 268 1.45 -2.89 6.21
N PHE A 269 2.61 -2.67 6.80
CA PHE A 269 3.47 -1.50 6.62
C PHE A 269 4.59 -1.89 5.67
N ILE A 270 4.73 -1.17 4.57
CA ILE A 270 5.69 -1.45 3.51
C ILE A 270 6.68 -0.28 3.39
N LEU A 271 7.95 -0.58 3.53
CA LEU A 271 9.04 0.36 3.33
C LEU A 271 9.43 0.41 1.84
N GLU A 272 9.48 1.62 1.29
CA GLU A 272 9.99 1.91 -0.05
C GLU A 272 11.12 2.96 0.00
N THR A 273 11.72 3.06 1.16
CA THR A 273 12.84 3.97 1.45
C THR A 273 14.06 3.63 0.60
N PRO A 274 14.95 4.62 0.30
CA PRO A 274 16.11 4.40 -0.56
C PRO A 274 17.22 3.64 0.18
N ASN A 275 16.97 2.35 0.45
CA ASN A 275 17.87 1.47 1.18
C ASN A 275 18.34 0.28 0.33
N ASP A 276 19.46 -0.32 0.76
CA ASP A 276 19.85 -1.69 0.46
C ASP A 276 19.25 -2.66 1.49
N ASP A 277 19.47 -3.96 1.32
CA ASP A 277 18.91 -4.99 2.22
C ASP A 277 19.32 -4.77 3.68
N GLU A 278 20.55 -4.32 3.93
CA GLU A 278 21.03 -4.03 5.29
C GLU A 278 20.35 -2.79 5.88
N GLY A 279 20.07 -1.78 5.06
CA GLY A 279 19.31 -0.61 5.45
C GLY A 279 17.87 -0.97 5.81
N TYR A 280 17.19 -1.77 4.98
CA TYR A 280 15.86 -2.28 5.28
C TYR A 280 15.82 -3.10 6.57
N ARG A 281 16.80 -3.96 6.80
CA ARG A 281 16.90 -4.71 8.05
C ARG A 281 16.95 -3.79 9.27
N ARG A 282 17.78 -2.73 9.22
CA ARG A 282 17.87 -1.74 10.31
C ARG A 282 16.57 -1.00 10.54
N GLU A 283 15.87 -0.58 9.47
CA GLU A 283 14.58 0.10 9.61
C GLU A 283 13.50 -0.83 10.17
N ILE A 284 13.40 -2.07 9.69
CA ILE A 284 12.46 -3.05 10.21
C ILE A 284 12.71 -3.31 11.70
N GLN A 285 13.98 -3.50 12.11
CA GLN A 285 14.33 -3.69 13.52
C GLN A 285 13.98 -2.46 14.36
N MET A 286 14.29 -1.27 13.88
CA MET A 286 13.96 -0.02 14.57
C MET A 286 12.45 0.11 14.80
N VAL A 287 11.62 -0.17 13.78
CA VAL A 287 10.17 -0.10 13.91
C VAL A 287 9.63 -1.17 14.86
N ARG A 288 10.17 -2.39 14.82
CA ARG A 288 9.83 -3.46 15.79
C ARG A 288 10.22 -3.09 17.23
N GLU A 289 11.29 -2.35 17.43
CA GLU A 289 11.66 -1.83 18.77
C GLU A 289 10.66 -0.81 19.29
N TRP A 290 10.05 -0.02 18.42
CA TRP A 290 8.98 0.92 18.82
C TRP A 290 7.71 0.21 19.30
N THR A 291 7.44 -1.01 18.80
CA THR A 291 6.22 -1.76 19.10
C THR A 291 6.37 -2.73 20.30
N ARG A 292 7.57 -2.85 20.86
CA ARG A 292 7.87 -3.64 22.07
C ARG A 292 7.60 -2.84 23.34
#